data_2af1612608047f3f3ccc0f4529389229
#
_entry.id   2af1612608047f3f3ccc0f4529389229
#
_cell.length_a   1.000
_cell.length_b   1.000
_cell.length_c   1.000
_cell.angle_alpha   90.00
_cell.angle_beta   90.00
_cell.angle_gamma   90.00
#
_symmetry.space_group_name_H-M   'P 1'
#
loop_
_entity.id
_entity.type
_entity.pdbx_description
1 polymer ?
#
loop_
_entity_poly.entity_id
_entity_poly.type
_entity_poly.pdbx_seq_one_letter_code
_entity_poly.pdbx_strand_id
1 'polypeptide(L)'
;MQSESHSKQAIVLLWIALILILVGGLLANLVQTNFGKIDVRDIRFVGTNGTVMSALLYVPDGVTNKTPAPGVLCIHGYFNSREQQGSFAIELSRRGYVVLALDETGHGYSDPPAFANAFGGIDGLAYLRSLDIVDKNNIGMEGHSMGGWAIGHAANVFKDGYKSMVLEGSGTGGIFGVPAGDATWPRNLCVVFSKWDEFTSTMWGSFDPKNPDPVDMTVPSNVVNANRLKAQFGTTQPVEIGKIYGSIADGTARQLVMPPVIHPADMQHSGTVGAAVDWFQKTLTGGKQIPASSQIWHWKEIGTLIALIGMILLLFPVGSLLMSGVGFFKELQMTPAAPIAIQGSKGWILWLVGAVLFAGIPATFYLHFTGLATDWKFNASTLFPQGITNQLMLWVLLIGAISLGLFLLWHFVFNRQASAADYGLSWGTGFMGVGWMKILKSFLLALTIAFIAYLTLAVSAWFFKTDFRYWVVTFKPIDALHFRIFLSYLIPFAAFFVILSLAMHGQMRPGGKEGKEISMGKEMLINIVLMVLGFLVLLAIQYIPLISGGSLTYASESLLTCVIYQLIPIFVIVALVNTYFYRKTGHIYVGAFLIALLVTWSLTAGQVTTAAIIT
;
A
#
# COMPACT_ATOMS: atom_id res chain seq x y z
N MET A 1 -13.16 -33.62 25.57
CA MET A 1 -13.03 -32.36 26.33
C MET A 1 -12.04 -31.35 25.74
N GLN A 2 -10.74 -31.66 25.53
CA GLN A 2 -9.81 -30.67 24.90
C GLN A 2 -10.18 -30.32 23.45
N SER A 3 -10.56 -31.28 22.63
CA SER A 3 -10.98 -31.06 21.22
C SER A 3 -12.25 -30.21 21.12
N GLU A 4 -13.25 -30.44 22.00
CA GLU A 4 -14.49 -29.63 22.05
C GLU A 4 -14.25 -28.20 22.55
N SER A 5 -13.32 -28.02 23.50
CA SER A 5 -12.92 -26.69 23.98
C SER A 5 -12.25 -25.88 22.88
N HIS A 6 -11.35 -26.48 22.09
CA HIS A 6 -10.70 -25.82 20.98
C HIS A 6 -11.67 -25.45 19.85
N SER A 7 -12.64 -26.31 19.56
CA SER A 7 -13.68 -26.01 18.56
C SER A 7 -14.57 -24.85 18.99
N LYS A 8 -14.97 -24.79 20.26
CA LYS A 8 -15.76 -23.68 20.82
C LYS A 8 -15.00 -22.36 20.74
N GLN A 9 -13.71 -22.35 21.09
CA GLN A 9 -12.87 -21.14 20.97
C GLN A 9 -12.74 -20.68 19.51
N ALA A 10 -12.56 -21.59 18.56
CA ALA A 10 -12.51 -21.25 17.14
C ALA A 10 -13.83 -20.66 16.64
N ILE A 11 -14.98 -21.20 17.06
CA ILE A 11 -16.31 -20.65 16.72
C ILE A 11 -16.49 -19.24 17.29
N VAL A 12 -16.12 -18.98 18.53
CA VAL A 12 -16.19 -17.64 19.14
C VAL A 12 -15.30 -16.67 18.36
N LEU A 13 -14.06 -17.06 18.04
CA LEU A 13 -13.13 -16.23 17.28
C LEU A 13 -13.62 -15.95 15.86
N LEU A 14 -14.28 -16.93 15.22
CA LEU A 14 -14.93 -16.75 13.93
C LEU A 14 -15.99 -15.66 13.97
N TRP A 15 -16.88 -15.70 14.96
CA TRP A 15 -17.91 -14.67 15.13
C TRP A 15 -17.32 -13.29 15.41
N ILE A 16 -16.28 -13.21 16.24
CA ILE A 16 -15.58 -11.93 16.50
C ILE A 16 -15.02 -11.39 15.17
N ALA A 17 -14.35 -12.21 14.38
CA ALA A 17 -13.80 -11.80 13.10
C ALA A 17 -14.87 -11.29 12.12
N LEU A 18 -15.98 -12.02 11.99
CA LEU A 18 -17.10 -11.63 11.11
C LEU A 18 -17.78 -10.34 11.60
N ILE A 19 -17.95 -10.16 12.92
CA ILE A 19 -18.48 -8.92 13.49
C ILE A 19 -17.54 -7.75 13.20
N LEU A 20 -16.22 -7.91 13.34
CA LEU A 20 -15.26 -6.87 13.02
C LEU A 20 -15.31 -6.48 11.53
N ILE A 21 -15.42 -7.46 10.63
CA ILE A 21 -15.56 -7.21 9.19
C ILE A 21 -16.84 -6.41 8.91
N LEU A 22 -17.96 -6.84 9.46
CA LEU A 22 -19.26 -6.19 9.24
C LEU A 22 -19.28 -4.77 9.83
N VAL A 23 -18.89 -4.62 11.09
CA VAL A 23 -18.88 -3.31 11.79
C VAL A 23 -17.91 -2.36 11.11
N GLY A 24 -16.71 -2.83 10.75
CA GLY A 24 -15.72 -2.04 10.04
C GLY A 24 -16.21 -1.58 8.67
N GLY A 25 -16.75 -2.49 7.87
CA GLY A 25 -17.32 -2.16 6.55
C GLY A 25 -18.52 -1.20 6.65
N LEU A 26 -19.42 -1.42 7.60
CA LEU A 26 -20.55 -0.54 7.84
C LEU A 26 -20.12 0.86 8.28
N LEU A 27 -19.17 0.97 9.21
CA LEU A 27 -18.62 2.27 9.64
C LEU A 27 -17.99 2.99 8.46
N ALA A 28 -17.16 2.31 7.67
CA ALA A 28 -16.53 2.90 6.50
C ALA A 28 -17.57 3.41 5.49
N ASN A 29 -18.62 2.63 5.23
CA ASN A 29 -19.71 3.03 4.34
C ASN A 29 -20.51 4.24 4.86
N LEU A 30 -20.90 4.23 6.15
CA LEU A 30 -21.64 5.33 6.76
C LEU A 30 -20.87 6.65 6.66
N VAL A 31 -19.56 6.62 6.90
CA VAL A 31 -18.72 7.82 6.79
C VAL A 31 -18.53 8.24 5.33
N GLN A 32 -18.22 7.29 4.45
CA GLN A 32 -18.00 7.56 3.02
C GLN A 32 -19.24 8.17 2.35
N THR A 33 -20.43 7.70 2.72
CA THR A 33 -21.70 8.22 2.21
C THR A 33 -22.24 9.41 3.02
N ASN A 34 -21.48 9.92 4.00
CA ASN A 34 -21.95 10.93 4.94
C ASN A 34 -23.34 10.59 5.50
N PHE A 35 -23.45 9.36 6.03
CA PHE A 35 -24.69 8.80 6.59
C PHE A 35 -25.86 8.75 5.58
N GLY A 36 -25.57 8.34 4.34
CA GLY A 36 -26.54 8.17 3.26
C GLY A 36 -26.89 9.45 2.48
N LYS A 37 -26.17 10.57 2.74
CA LYS A 37 -26.37 11.85 2.03
C LYS A 37 -25.49 12.02 0.78
N ILE A 38 -24.67 11.05 0.47
CA ILE A 38 -23.79 11.01 -0.70
C ILE A 38 -23.97 9.66 -1.36
N ASP A 39 -24.32 9.66 -2.66
CA ASP A 39 -24.32 8.48 -3.49
C ASP A 39 -22.90 8.23 -4.04
N VAL A 40 -22.33 7.07 -3.74
CA VAL A 40 -20.99 6.68 -4.20
C VAL A 40 -21.12 5.60 -5.26
N ARG A 41 -20.71 5.93 -6.48
CA ARG A 41 -20.82 5.06 -7.65
C ARG A 41 -19.46 4.57 -8.10
N ASP A 42 -19.33 3.26 -8.29
CA ASP A 42 -18.20 2.66 -8.98
C ASP A 42 -18.46 2.73 -10.48
N ILE A 43 -17.68 3.51 -11.21
CA ILE A 43 -17.90 3.76 -12.63
C ILE A 43 -16.71 3.34 -13.48
N ARG A 44 -17.02 3.00 -14.74
CA ARG A 44 -16.06 2.80 -15.81
C ARG A 44 -16.46 3.66 -17.00
N PHE A 45 -15.48 4.26 -17.67
CA PHE A 45 -15.69 5.02 -18.89
C PHE A 45 -14.53 4.83 -19.85
N VAL A 46 -14.78 5.06 -21.14
CA VAL A 46 -13.77 4.93 -22.18
C VAL A 46 -13.07 6.28 -22.35
N GLY A 47 -11.77 6.29 -22.16
CA GLY A 47 -10.90 7.44 -22.38
C GLY A 47 -10.14 7.37 -23.71
N THR A 48 -9.04 8.09 -23.77
CA THR A 48 -8.16 8.21 -24.94
C THR A 48 -7.67 6.83 -25.42
N ASN A 49 -7.65 6.63 -26.71
CA ASN A 49 -7.22 5.39 -27.39
C ASN A 49 -8.02 4.12 -26.97
N GLY A 50 -9.23 4.29 -26.50
CA GLY A 50 -10.06 3.17 -26.07
C GLY A 50 -9.74 2.63 -24.67
N THR A 51 -8.84 3.27 -23.93
CA THR A 51 -8.45 2.88 -22.56
C THR A 51 -9.65 2.97 -21.63
N VAL A 52 -9.97 1.89 -20.92
CA VAL A 52 -11.02 1.90 -19.90
C VAL A 52 -10.46 2.52 -18.63
N MET A 53 -11.07 3.60 -18.20
CA MET A 53 -10.76 4.33 -16.98
C MET A 53 -11.73 3.96 -15.88
N SER A 54 -11.26 3.94 -14.65
CA SER A 54 -11.99 3.55 -13.45
C SER A 54 -12.04 4.71 -12.46
N ALA A 55 -13.20 4.97 -11.86
CA ALA A 55 -13.32 6.01 -10.83
C ALA A 55 -14.41 5.69 -9.79
N LEU A 56 -14.31 6.34 -8.62
CA LEU A 56 -15.42 6.50 -7.70
C LEU A 56 -16.02 7.90 -7.88
N LEU A 57 -17.31 7.96 -8.19
CA LEU A 57 -18.05 9.20 -8.33
C LEU A 57 -18.91 9.42 -7.08
N TYR A 58 -18.66 10.52 -6.38
CA TYR A 58 -19.38 10.95 -5.18
C TYR A 58 -20.37 12.04 -5.56
N VAL A 59 -21.67 11.78 -5.42
CA VAL A 59 -22.75 12.70 -5.78
C VAL A 59 -23.52 13.08 -4.52
N PRO A 60 -23.47 14.36 -4.06
CA PRO A 60 -24.24 14.81 -2.92
C PRO A 60 -25.74 14.82 -3.20
N ASP A 61 -26.54 14.61 -2.16
CA ASP A 61 -28.01 14.71 -2.23
C ASP A 61 -28.46 16.09 -2.77
N GLY A 62 -29.49 16.08 -3.61
CA GLY A 62 -30.07 17.28 -4.21
C GLY A 62 -29.34 17.82 -5.43
N VAL A 63 -28.22 17.21 -5.82
CA VAL A 63 -27.50 17.55 -7.05
C VAL A 63 -28.19 16.86 -8.24
N THR A 64 -28.61 17.65 -9.22
CA THR A 64 -29.30 17.20 -10.42
C THR A 64 -28.85 18.02 -11.64
N ASN A 65 -29.28 17.65 -12.84
CA ASN A 65 -29.02 18.46 -14.04
C ASN A 65 -29.70 19.85 -14.01
N LYS A 66 -30.70 20.06 -13.13
CA LYS A 66 -31.35 21.37 -12.90
C LYS A 66 -30.65 22.17 -11.80
N THR A 67 -29.92 21.51 -10.94
CA THR A 67 -29.17 22.07 -9.82
C THR A 67 -27.76 21.51 -9.82
N PRO A 68 -26.95 21.81 -10.87
CA PRO A 68 -25.58 21.30 -10.94
C PRO A 68 -24.72 21.86 -9.82
N ALA A 69 -23.77 21.07 -9.36
CA ALA A 69 -22.84 21.43 -8.29
C ALA A 69 -21.42 21.67 -8.84
N PRO A 70 -20.56 22.38 -8.12
CA PRO A 70 -19.15 22.42 -8.48
C PRO A 70 -18.56 21.01 -8.49
N GLY A 71 -17.62 20.76 -9.43
CA GLY A 71 -16.94 19.48 -9.57
C GLY A 71 -15.52 19.51 -9.05
N VAL A 72 -15.03 18.39 -8.53
CA VAL A 72 -13.61 18.24 -8.21
C VAL A 72 -13.11 16.89 -8.73
N LEU A 73 -12.03 16.93 -9.53
CA LEU A 73 -11.27 15.75 -9.93
C LEU A 73 -10.16 15.50 -8.91
N CYS A 74 -10.13 14.31 -8.29
CA CYS A 74 -9.09 13.90 -7.36
C CYS A 74 -8.30 12.72 -7.95
N ILE A 75 -6.96 12.82 -7.99
CA ILE A 75 -6.08 11.81 -8.58
C ILE A 75 -4.96 11.44 -7.59
N HIS A 76 -4.81 10.14 -7.35
CA HIS A 76 -3.80 9.57 -6.45
C HIS A 76 -2.39 9.58 -7.04
N GLY A 77 -1.38 9.25 -6.24
CA GLY A 77 0.01 9.08 -6.67
C GLY A 77 0.36 7.66 -7.10
N TYR A 78 1.63 7.46 -7.45
CA TYR A 78 2.19 6.19 -7.89
C TYR A 78 1.91 5.05 -6.89
N PHE A 79 1.70 3.82 -7.37
CA PHE A 79 1.31 2.59 -6.64
C PHE A 79 0.16 2.76 -5.62
N ASN A 80 -0.75 3.67 -5.89
CA ASN A 80 -1.99 3.88 -5.15
C ASN A 80 -3.21 3.58 -6.03
N SER A 81 -4.39 3.96 -5.57
CA SER A 81 -5.65 3.82 -6.29
C SER A 81 -6.67 4.83 -5.80
N ARG A 82 -7.76 4.97 -6.54
CA ARG A 82 -8.86 5.93 -6.30
C ARG A 82 -9.39 5.95 -4.86
N GLU A 83 -9.35 4.83 -4.15
CA GLU A 83 -9.81 4.76 -2.75
C GLU A 83 -8.89 5.54 -1.80
N GLN A 84 -7.64 5.78 -2.18
CA GLN A 84 -6.70 6.57 -1.38
C GLN A 84 -7.08 8.07 -1.38
N GLN A 85 -7.80 8.52 -2.41
CA GLN A 85 -8.38 9.87 -2.45
C GLN A 85 -9.65 10.02 -1.61
N GLY A 86 -10.03 8.98 -0.87
CA GLY A 86 -11.24 8.97 -0.04
C GLY A 86 -11.29 10.10 0.99
N SER A 87 -10.17 10.52 1.57
CA SER A 87 -10.11 11.63 2.52
C SER A 87 -10.60 12.95 1.91
N PHE A 88 -10.11 13.28 0.70
CA PHE A 88 -10.53 14.47 -0.05
C PHE A 88 -11.95 14.30 -0.57
N ALA A 89 -12.26 13.15 -1.17
CA ALA A 89 -13.58 12.89 -1.76
C ALA A 89 -14.71 12.98 -0.73
N ILE A 90 -14.52 12.44 0.48
CA ILE A 90 -15.48 12.55 1.58
C ILE A 90 -15.66 14.00 2.01
N GLU A 91 -14.56 14.70 2.26
CA GLU A 91 -14.65 16.05 2.79
C GLU A 91 -15.20 17.06 1.78
N LEU A 92 -14.85 16.92 0.52
CA LEU A 92 -15.36 17.77 -0.55
C LEU A 92 -16.83 17.46 -0.85
N SER A 93 -17.23 16.19 -0.96
CA SER A 93 -18.64 15.85 -1.24
C SER A 93 -19.58 16.21 -0.09
N ARG A 94 -19.13 16.15 1.18
CA ARG A 94 -19.89 16.68 2.32
C ARG A 94 -20.17 18.19 2.20
N ARG A 95 -19.29 18.90 1.52
CA ARG A 95 -19.43 20.33 1.23
C ARG A 95 -20.21 20.62 -0.04
N GLY A 96 -20.80 19.59 -0.64
CA GLY A 96 -21.72 19.72 -1.79
C GLY A 96 -21.02 19.70 -3.15
N TYR A 97 -19.77 19.31 -3.24
CA TYR A 97 -19.06 19.12 -4.51
C TYR A 97 -19.33 17.73 -5.09
N VAL A 98 -19.51 17.62 -6.40
CA VAL A 98 -19.44 16.35 -7.11
C VAL A 98 -17.96 15.99 -7.25
N VAL A 99 -17.55 14.83 -6.72
CA VAL A 99 -16.14 14.44 -6.73
C VAL A 99 -15.93 13.19 -7.56
N LEU A 100 -14.93 13.24 -8.45
CA LEU A 100 -14.46 12.11 -9.23
C LEU A 100 -13.08 11.70 -8.72
N ALA A 101 -13.01 10.62 -7.96
CA ALA A 101 -11.74 10.00 -7.55
C ALA A 101 -11.32 8.97 -8.61
N LEU A 102 -10.29 9.29 -9.39
CA LEU A 102 -9.86 8.54 -10.57
C LEU A 102 -8.75 7.56 -10.23
N ASP A 103 -8.81 6.34 -10.79
CA ASP A 103 -7.63 5.49 -10.95
C ASP A 103 -6.83 5.98 -12.17
N GLU A 104 -5.53 6.27 -12.00
CA GLU A 104 -4.64 6.56 -13.12
C GLU A 104 -4.50 5.34 -14.05
N THR A 105 -4.06 5.56 -15.30
CA THR A 105 -3.76 4.44 -16.22
C THR A 105 -2.79 3.45 -15.57
N GLY A 106 -3.09 2.16 -15.68
CA GLY A 106 -2.30 1.07 -15.10
C GLY A 106 -2.37 0.96 -13.57
N HIS A 107 -3.23 1.72 -12.91
CA HIS A 107 -3.48 1.66 -11.48
C HIS A 107 -4.92 1.24 -11.19
N GLY A 108 -5.13 0.67 -9.99
CA GLY A 108 -6.46 0.24 -9.58
C GLY A 108 -7.13 -0.62 -10.63
N TYR A 109 -8.25 -0.17 -11.16
CA TYR A 109 -8.98 -0.89 -12.21
C TYR A 109 -8.99 -0.16 -13.57
N SER A 110 -8.11 0.83 -13.76
CA SER A 110 -7.88 1.45 -15.07
C SER A 110 -6.90 0.61 -15.90
N ASP A 111 -7.15 0.53 -17.20
CA ASP A 111 -6.34 -0.27 -18.11
C ASP A 111 -4.86 0.14 -18.11
N PRO A 112 -3.92 -0.84 -18.23
CA PRO A 112 -2.50 -0.58 -18.44
C PRO A 112 -2.19 -0.10 -19.88
N PRO A 113 -0.98 0.40 -20.13
CA PRO A 113 0.13 0.54 -19.19
C PRO A 113 0.06 1.83 -18.36
N ALA A 114 0.70 1.82 -17.21
CA ALA A 114 0.91 3.05 -16.44
C ALA A 114 1.68 4.10 -17.27
N PHE A 115 1.50 5.36 -16.91
CA PHE A 115 2.07 6.54 -17.58
C PHE A 115 1.51 6.84 -18.98
N ALA A 116 0.62 5.98 -19.53
CA ALA A 116 -0.04 6.23 -20.80
C ALA A 116 -1.07 7.37 -20.69
N ASN A 117 -1.41 7.99 -21.83
CA ASN A 117 -2.48 8.98 -21.97
C ASN A 117 -2.42 10.10 -20.89
N ALA A 118 -1.22 10.64 -20.64
CA ALA A 118 -0.98 11.63 -19.58
C ALA A 118 -1.57 11.19 -18.21
N PHE A 119 -1.31 9.94 -17.83
CA PHE A 119 -1.77 9.29 -16.60
C PHE A 119 -3.29 9.14 -16.49
N GLY A 120 -4.07 9.48 -17.53
CA GLY A 120 -5.53 9.50 -17.52
C GLY A 120 -6.15 10.80 -16.99
N GLY A 121 -5.35 11.79 -16.58
CA GLY A 121 -5.85 13.05 -16.02
C GLY A 121 -6.71 13.85 -16.99
N ILE A 122 -6.32 13.86 -18.29
CA ILE A 122 -7.08 14.50 -19.37
C ILE A 122 -8.46 13.85 -19.52
N ASP A 123 -8.51 12.52 -19.51
CA ASP A 123 -9.74 11.73 -19.63
C ASP A 123 -10.65 11.93 -18.42
N GLY A 124 -10.07 11.97 -17.20
CA GLY A 124 -10.81 12.23 -15.97
C GLY A 124 -11.49 13.59 -15.95
N LEU A 125 -10.77 14.66 -16.36
CA LEU A 125 -11.35 15.99 -16.45
C LEU A 125 -12.41 16.08 -17.54
N ALA A 126 -12.16 15.49 -18.72
CA ALA A 126 -13.12 15.43 -19.81
C ALA A 126 -14.42 14.73 -19.37
N TYR A 127 -14.30 13.59 -18.69
CA TYR A 127 -15.44 12.87 -18.16
C TYR A 127 -16.22 13.69 -17.11
N LEU A 128 -15.54 14.28 -16.12
CA LEU A 128 -16.18 15.13 -15.11
C LEU A 128 -16.96 16.29 -15.75
N ARG A 129 -16.36 16.92 -16.78
CA ARG A 129 -16.99 18.00 -17.55
C ARG A 129 -18.18 17.54 -18.41
N SER A 130 -18.26 16.26 -18.76
CA SER A 130 -19.38 15.73 -19.54
C SER A 130 -20.64 15.52 -18.70
N LEU A 131 -20.53 15.46 -17.38
CA LEU A 131 -21.66 15.21 -16.49
C LEU A 131 -22.58 16.44 -16.39
N ASP A 132 -23.88 16.25 -16.66
CA ASP A 132 -24.87 17.33 -16.57
C ASP A 132 -25.14 17.82 -15.14
N ILE A 133 -24.72 17.04 -14.15
CA ILE A 133 -24.81 17.36 -12.73
C ILE A 133 -23.65 18.26 -12.23
N VAL A 134 -22.68 18.57 -13.10
CA VAL A 134 -21.49 19.37 -12.77
C VAL A 134 -21.58 20.76 -13.41
N ASP A 135 -21.38 21.81 -12.63
CA ASP A 135 -21.16 23.17 -13.15
C ASP A 135 -19.79 23.25 -13.82
N LYS A 136 -19.79 23.23 -15.16
CA LYS A 136 -18.59 23.20 -16.00
C LYS A 136 -17.67 24.42 -15.85
N ASN A 137 -18.20 25.52 -15.31
CA ASN A 137 -17.44 26.75 -15.06
C ASN A 137 -16.86 26.81 -13.63
N ASN A 138 -17.07 25.76 -12.83
CA ASN A 138 -16.75 25.76 -11.40
C ASN A 138 -16.12 24.42 -10.99
N ILE A 139 -15.04 24.04 -11.65
CA ILE A 139 -14.33 22.78 -11.47
C ILE A 139 -12.98 23.03 -10.80
N GLY A 140 -12.70 22.24 -9.76
CA GLY A 140 -11.39 22.10 -9.12
C GLY A 140 -10.70 20.82 -9.53
N MET A 141 -9.38 20.79 -9.36
CA MET A 141 -8.57 19.57 -9.52
C MET A 141 -7.61 19.45 -8.33
N GLU A 142 -7.53 18.28 -7.75
CA GLU A 142 -6.58 17.92 -6.70
C GLU A 142 -5.78 16.70 -7.16
N GLY A 143 -4.47 16.69 -6.91
CA GLY A 143 -3.62 15.56 -7.27
C GLY A 143 -2.43 15.41 -6.34
N HIS A 144 -2.30 14.19 -5.78
CA HIS A 144 -1.18 13.82 -4.93
C HIS A 144 -0.05 13.22 -5.77
N SER A 145 1.19 13.68 -5.55
CA SER A 145 2.40 13.11 -6.16
C SER A 145 2.26 13.03 -7.69
N MET A 146 2.29 11.83 -8.28
CA MET A 146 2.08 11.60 -9.72
C MET A 146 0.72 12.13 -10.21
N GLY A 147 -0.34 12.05 -9.37
CA GLY A 147 -1.65 12.62 -9.67
C GLY A 147 -1.60 14.14 -9.90
N GLY A 148 -0.65 14.84 -9.27
CA GLY A 148 -0.40 16.25 -9.56
C GLY A 148 0.10 16.48 -10.99
N TRP A 149 0.90 15.56 -11.54
CA TRP A 149 1.28 15.61 -12.96
C TRP A 149 0.12 15.28 -13.87
N ALA A 150 -0.73 14.32 -13.50
CA ALA A 150 -1.94 13.98 -14.25
C ALA A 150 -2.87 15.19 -14.40
N ILE A 151 -3.16 15.90 -13.29
CA ILE A 151 -3.97 17.14 -13.35
C ILE A 151 -3.23 18.30 -14.02
N GLY A 152 -1.88 18.34 -13.96
CA GLY A 152 -1.06 19.31 -14.69
C GLY A 152 -1.22 19.17 -16.20
N HIS A 153 -1.20 17.94 -16.73
CA HIS A 153 -1.51 17.66 -18.13
C HIS A 153 -2.95 18.05 -18.50
N ALA A 154 -3.92 17.71 -17.64
CA ALA A 154 -5.32 18.11 -17.84
C ALA A 154 -5.47 19.64 -17.89
N ALA A 155 -4.80 20.37 -16.99
CA ALA A 155 -4.78 21.83 -16.95
C ALA A 155 -4.17 22.47 -18.21
N ASN A 156 -3.17 21.83 -18.80
CA ASN A 156 -2.53 22.30 -20.02
C ASN A 156 -3.42 22.11 -21.25
N VAL A 157 -4.19 21.03 -21.33
CA VAL A 157 -5.12 20.75 -22.43
C VAL A 157 -6.40 21.60 -22.29
N PHE A 158 -6.96 21.65 -21.09
CA PHE A 158 -8.22 22.37 -20.79
C PHE A 158 -7.93 23.68 -20.05
N LYS A 159 -7.24 24.63 -20.70
CA LYS A 159 -6.81 25.89 -20.06
C LYS A 159 -7.91 26.66 -19.37
N ASP A 160 -9.13 26.67 -19.93
CA ASP A 160 -10.33 27.28 -19.38
C ASP A 160 -11.33 26.25 -18.83
N GLY A 161 -10.94 24.99 -18.75
CA GLY A 161 -11.80 23.88 -18.35
C GLY A 161 -11.89 23.68 -16.84
N TYR A 162 -11.13 24.41 -16.04
CA TYR A 162 -11.10 24.36 -14.59
C TYR A 162 -10.86 25.76 -14.00
N LYS A 163 -11.12 25.93 -12.73
CA LYS A 163 -11.02 27.21 -12.02
C LYS A 163 -9.94 27.24 -10.95
N SER A 164 -9.62 26.10 -10.37
CA SER A 164 -8.71 25.97 -9.23
C SER A 164 -7.98 24.65 -9.22
N MET A 165 -6.79 24.62 -8.64
CA MET A 165 -5.92 23.44 -8.58
C MET A 165 -5.22 23.32 -7.22
N VAL A 166 -5.10 22.12 -6.72
CA VAL A 166 -4.29 21.76 -5.54
C VAL A 166 -3.27 20.71 -5.95
N LEU A 167 -2.01 20.99 -5.73
CA LEU A 167 -0.90 20.03 -5.86
C LEU A 167 -0.47 19.59 -4.47
N GLU A 168 -0.55 18.29 -4.21
CA GLU A 168 -0.12 17.73 -2.94
C GLU A 168 1.10 16.85 -3.13
N GLY A 169 2.19 17.16 -2.41
CA GLY A 169 3.46 16.46 -2.60
C GLY A 169 3.90 16.43 -4.06
N SER A 170 3.53 17.43 -4.87
CA SER A 170 3.75 17.44 -6.30
C SER A 170 4.18 18.82 -6.81
N GLY A 171 4.60 18.88 -8.09
CA GLY A 171 5.08 20.10 -8.73
C GLY A 171 4.71 20.19 -10.20
N THR A 172 4.87 21.39 -10.78
CA THR A 172 4.74 21.63 -12.22
C THR A 172 6.11 21.56 -12.91
N GLY A 173 6.12 21.22 -14.19
CA GLY A 173 7.37 20.95 -14.94
C GLY A 173 7.98 19.59 -14.58
N GLY A 174 9.23 19.38 -14.88
CA GLY A 174 9.94 18.15 -14.52
C GLY A 174 9.97 17.09 -15.61
N ILE A 175 10.26 15.85 -15.19
CA ILE A 175 10.64 14.75 -16.11
C ILE A 175 9.48 14.12 -16.88
N PHE A 176 8.23 14.37 -16.48
CA PHE A 176 7.06 13.73 -17.09
C PHE A 176 6.29 14.62 -18.06
N GLY A 177 6.93 15.68 -18.58
CA GLY A 177 6.39 16.51 -19.66
C GLY A 177 5.25 17.46 -19.25
N VAL A 178 4.97 17.61 -17.96
CA VAL A 178 4.08 18.68 -17.48
C VAL A 178 4.76 20.01 -17.74
N PRO A 179 4.07 21.02 -18.32
CA PRO A 179 4.68 22.34 -18.52
C PRO A 179 5.16 22.95 -17.20
N ALA A 180 6.25 23.70 -17.27
CA ALA A 180 6.66 24.53 -16.15
C ALA A 180 5.60 25.58 -15.89
N GLY A 181 5.22 25.75 -14.63
CA GLY A 181 4.26 26.77 -14.24
C GLY A 181 4.89 28.15 -14.11
N ASP A 182 4.03 29.17 -14.11
CA ASP A 182 4.38 30.57 -13.90
C ASP A 182 3.34 31.27 -12.97
N ALA A 183 3.46 32.58 -12.81
CA ALA A 183 2.56 33.35 -11.96
C ALA A 183 1.09 33.35 -12.43
N THR A 184 0.81 32.87 -13.65
CA THR A 184 -0.54 32.90 -14.27
C THR A 184 -1.10 31.50 -14.50
N TRP A 185 -0.25 30.50 -14.70
CA TRP A 185 -0.64 29.12 -14.95
C TRP A 185 0.08 28.14 -13.99
N PRO A 186 -0.61 27.11 -13.44
CA PRO A 186 -2.06 26.82 -13.51
C PRO A 186 -2.93 27.84 -12.77
N ARG A 187 -4.26 27.83 -13.03
CA ARG A 187 -5.19 28.80 -12.42
C ARG A 187 -5.41 28.48 -10.94
N ASN A 188 -5.40 29.51 -10.09
CA ASN A 188 -5.64 29.44 -8.64
C ASN A 188 -5.01 28.19 -8.00
N LEU A 189 -3.69 28.22 -7.84
CA LEU A 189 -2.90 27.08 -7.39
C LEU A 189 -2.62 27.14 -5.89
N CYS A 190 -2.98 26.09 -5.16
CA CYS A 190 -2.43 25.78 -3.84
C CYS A 190 -1.39 24.67 -3.98
N VAL A 191 -0.20 24.88 -3.46
CA VAL A 191 0.83 23.86 -3.32
C VAL A 191 0.83 23.41 -1.85
N VAL A 192 0.40 22.20 -1.59
CA VAL A 192 0.50 21.55 -0.28
C VAL A 192 1.72 20.64 -0.35
N PHE A 193 2.79 21.04 0.31
CA PHE A 193 4.06 20.33 0.24
C PHE A 193 4.58 20.03 1.64
N SER A 194 4.66 18.78 2.00
CA SER A 194 4.92 18.35 3.36
C SER A 194 6.31 18.74 3.85
N LYS A 195 6.39 19.07 5.14
CA LYS A 195 7.63 19.53 5.80
C LYS A 195 8.77 18.51 5.68
N TRP A 196 8.44 17.23 5.57
CA TRP A 196 9.41 16.14 5.46
C TRP A 196 9.20 15.31 4.17
N ASP A 197 8.86 15.99 3.07
CA ASP A 197 8.63 15.35 1.77
C ASP A 197 9.93 14.78 1.19
N GLU A 198 9.96 13.49 0.96
CA GLU A 198 11.12 12.75 0.46
C GLU A 198 11.44 13.02 -1.01
N PHE A 199 10.51 13.65 -1.74
CA PHE A 199 10.60 13.85 -3.18
C PHE A 199 10.83 15.30 -3.60
N THR A 200 11.30 16.15 -2.69
CA THR A 200 11.47 17.59 -2.95
C THR A 200 12.32 17.85 -4.20
N SER A 201 13.43 17.14 -4.36
CA SER A 201 14.29 17.25 -5.53
C SER A 201 13.57 16.87 -6.84
N THR A 202 12.79 15.79 -6.81
CA THR A 202 12.00 15.32 -7.97
C THR A 202 10.89 16.29 -8.34
N MET A 203 10.20 16.84 -7.34
CA MET A 203 9.00 17.66 -7.55
C MET A 203 9.35 19.11 -7.90
N TRP A 204 10.35 19.71 -7.26
CA TRP A 204 10.66 21.14 -7.38
C TRP A 204 12.10 21.44 -7.75
N GLY A 205 13.03 20.48 -7.70
CA GLY A 205 14.43 20.67 -8.07
C GLY A 205 14.60 21.05 -9.56
N SER A 206 15.62 21.84 -9.85
CA SER A 206 15.98 22.21 -11.22
C SER A 206 16.57 21.01 -11.97
N PHE A 207 16.09 20.77 -13.18
CA PHE A 207 16.68 19.81 -14.13
C PHE A 207 17.57 20.50 -15.18
N ASP A 208 17.71 21.83 -15.11
CA ASP A 208 18.59 22.60 -15.99
C ASP A 208 19.97 22.76 -15.35
N PRO A 209 21.03 22.11 -15.88
CA PRO A 209 22.38 22.26 -15.34
C PRO A 209 22.94 23.69 -15.45
N LYS A 210 22.37 24.52 -16.33
CA LYS A 210 22.76 25.93 -16.51
C LYS A 210 22.10 26.87 -15.50
N ASN A 211 21.02 26.41 -14.86
CA ASN A 211 20.31 27.16 -13.87
C ASN A 211 19.96 26.26 -12.66
N PRO A 212 20.96 25.76 -11.92
CA PRO A 212 20.74 24.92 -10.76
C PRO A 212 20.03 25.70 -9.64
N ASP A 213 19.36 24.97 -8.76
CA ASP A 213 18.83 25.60 -7.54
C ASP A 213 19.96 26.12 -6.65
N PRO A 214 19.74 27.24 -5.95
CA PRO A 214 20.76 27.87 -5.11
C PRO A 214 21.04 27.09 -3.81
N VAL A 215 20.25 26.05 -3.53
CA VAL A 215 20.26 25.26 -2.30
C VAL A 215 20.10 23.78 -2.59
N ASP A 216 20.48 22.94 -1.63
CA ASP A 216 20.30 21.48 -1.72
C ASP A 216 18.81 21.10 -1.67
N MET A 217 18.28 20.64 -2.79
CA MET A 217 16.88 20.24 -2.95
C MET A 217 16.57 18.83 -2.38
N THR A 218 17.55 18.13 -1.83
CA THR A 218 17.27 16.90 -1.06
C THR A 218 16.75 17.21 0.35
N VAL A 219 16.89 18.46 0.82
CA VAL A 219 16.37 18.95 2.09
C VAL A 219 15.00 19.58 1.88
N PRO A 220 13.89 19.01 2.40
CA PRO A 220 12.52 19.46 2.08
C PRO A 220 12.22 20.92 2.42
N SER A 221 12.75 21.43 3.53
CA SER A 221 12.55 22.84 3.91
C SER A 221 13.11 23.83 2.90
N ASN A 222 14.01 23.41 2.03
CA ASN A 222 14.60 24.22 0.98
C ASN A 222 13.65 24.47 -0.20
N VAL A 223 12.49 23.80 -0.28
CA VAL A 223 11.51 23.98 -1.35
C VAL A 223 11.11 25.43 -1.56
N VAL A 224 11.04 26.24 -0.50
CA VAL A 224 10.72 27.69 -0.56
C VAL A 224 11.73 28.48 -1.39
N ASN A 225 12.95 27.97 -1.58
CA ASN A 225 14.03 28.56 -2.35
C ASN A 225 14.14 28.00 -3.79
N ALA A 226 13.36 26.95 -4.13
CA ALA A 226 13.40 26.33 -5.44
C ALA A 226 13.10 27.35 -6.56
N ASN A 227 13.93 27.37 -7.60
CA ASN A 227 13.76 28.30 -8.70
C ASN A 227 12.40 28.11 -9.41
N ARG A 228 11.97 26.85 -9.56
CA ARG A 228 10.67 26.50 -10.18
C ARG A 228 9.49 26.98 -9.32
N LEU A 229 9.56 26.82 -8.00
CA LEU A 229 8.50 27.28 -7.10
C LEU A 229 8.43 28.80 -7.06
N LYS A 230 9.56 29.50 -6.98
CA LYS A 230 9.61 30.97 -7.04
C LYS A 230 9.02 31.51 -8.35
N ALA A 231 9.36 30.90 -9.50
CA ALA A 231 8.76 31.25 -10.79
C ALA A 231 7.24 31.05 -10.79
N GLN A 232 6.78 29.91 -10.26
CA GLN A 232 5.36 29.59 -10.09
C GLN A 232 4.60 30.61 -9.26
N PHE A 233 5.27 31.22 -8.28
CA PHE A 233 4.69 32.23 -7.37
C PHE A 233 4.95 33.67 -7.82
N GLY A 234 5.62 33.87 -8.95
CA GLY A 234 5.95 35.20 -9.47
C GLY A 234 6.85 36.03 -8.53
N THR A 235 7.75 35.38 -7.81
CA THR A 235 8.66 36.02 -6.85
C THR A 235 10.11 35.64 -7.11
N THR A 236 11.04 36.53 -6.77
CA THR A 236 12.48 36.27 -6.72
C THR A 236 12.97 35.95 -5.30
N GLN A 237 12.14 36.21 -4.30
CA GLN A 237 12.41 35.93 -2.88
C GLN A 237 11.90 34.52 -2.50
N PRO A 238 12.40 33.93 -1.40
CA PRO A 238 11.83 32.69 -0.88
C PRO A 238 10.32 32.80 -0.70
N VAL A 239 9.59 31.73 -1.06
CA VAL A 239 8.13 31.72 -0.96
C VAL A 239 7.71 31.68 0.51
N GLU A 240 6.86 32.61 0.94
CA GLU A 240 6.34 32.66 2.30
C GLU A 240 5.19 31.65 2.48
N ILE A 241 5.33 30.76 3.46
CA ILE A 241 4.32 29.74 3.80
C ILE A 241 3.04 30.42 4.30
N GLY A 242 1.88 29.99 3.79
CA GLY A 242 0.55 30.49 4.17
C GLY A 242 0.13 31.78 3.47
N LYS A 243 1.05 32.54 2.88
CA LYS A 243 0.73 33.78 2.17
C LYS A 243 0.06 33.51 0.83
N ILE A 244 -0.95 34.31 0.50
CA ILE A 244 -1.57 34.28 -0.82
C ILE A 244 -0.89 35.33 -1.70
N TYR A 245 -0.36 34.88 -2.84
CA TYR A 245 0.19 35.70 -3.92
C TYR A 245 -0.85 35.80 -5.03
N GLY A 246 -0.85 36.89 -5.80
CA GLY A 246 -1.78 37.08 -6.91
C GLY A 246 -3.23 37.32 -6.47
N SER A 247 -4.20 37.00 -7.33
CA SER A 247 -5.62 37.28 -7.16
C SER A 247 -6.49 36.05 -7.50
N ILE A 248 -7.41 35.70 -6.60
CA ILE A 248 -8.39 34.63 -6.85
C ILE A 248 -9.32 34.99 -8.02
N ALA A 249 -9.74 36.25 -8.08
CA ALA A 249 -10.66 36.74 -9.12
C ALA A 249 -10.04 36.61 -10.52
N ASP A 250 -8.74 36.88 -10.63
CA ASP A 250 -8.02 36.84 -11.90
C ASP A 250 -7.49 35.42 -12.24
N GLY A 251 -7.69 34.45 -11.35
CA GLY A 251 -7.18 33.08 -11.54
C GLY A 251 -5.67 32.93 -11.26
N THR A 252 -5.02 33.96 -10.71
CA THR A 252 -3.56 34.01 -10.49
C THR A 252 -3.15 33.75 -9.04
N ALA A 253 -4.09 33.40 -8.15
CA ALA A 253 -3.77 33.16 -6.75
C ALA A 253 -2.84 31.95 -6.57
N ARG A 254 -1.87 32.10 -5.65
CA ARG A 254 -0.90 31.09 -5.26
C ARG A 254 -0.79 31.00 -3.75
N GLN A 255 -0.78 29.80 -3.19
CA GLN A 255 -0.52 29.59 -1.78
C GLN A 255 0.36 28.37 -1.58
N LEU A 256 1.37 28.45 -0.68
CA LEU A 256 2.15 27.32 -0.21
C LEU A 256 1.72 26.96 1.21
N VAL A 257 1.41 25.68 1.45
CA VAL A 257 1.13 25.13 2.78
C VAL A 257 2.08 23.97 3.05
N MET A 258 2.68 23.90 4.24
CA MET A 258 3.67 22.87 4.58
C MET A 258 3.26 22.10 5.85
N PRO A 259 2.38 21.09 5.75
CA PRO A 259 1.99 20.27 6.89
C PRO A 259 3.18 19.46 7.44
N PRO A 260 3.24 19.22 8.78
CA PRO A 260 4.34 18.48 9.40
C PRO A 260 4.18 16.97 9.24
N VAL A 261 4.28 16.46 8.01
CA VAL A 261 4.08 15.06 7.64
C VAL A 261 5.09 14.66 6.56
N ILE A 262 5.21 13.37 6.27
CA ILE A 262 6.00 12.78 5.19
C ILE A 262 5.12 12.56 3.95
N HIS A 263 5.72 12.48 2.77
CA HIS A 263 5.01 12.33 1.49
C HIS A 263 3.95 11.20 1.45
N PRO A 264 4.24 9.95 1.86
CA PRO A 264 3.22 8.89 1.78
C PRO A 264 2.07 9.05 2.79
N ALA A 265 2.14 10.00 3.72
CA ALA A 265 1.10 10.26 4.71
C ALA A 265 0.26 11.53 4.39
N ASP A 266 0.56 12.25 3.32
CA ASP A 266 -0.17 13.46 2.90
C ASP A 266 -1.68 13.24 2.86
N MET A 267 -2.12 12.21 2.16
CA MET A 267 -3.55 11.91 1.96
C MET A 267 -4.28 11.48 3.25
N GLN A 268 -3.55 11.23 4.34
CA GLN A 268 -4.08 10.82 5.64
C GLN A 268 -3.70 11.80 6.77
N HIS A 269 -3.46 13.06 6.41
CA HIS A 269 -3.16 14.10 7.38
C HIS A 269 -4.19 15.23 7.34
N SER A 270 -4.78 15.55 8.50
CA SER A 270 -5.87 16.54 8.59
C SER A 270 -5.47 17.94 8.12
N GLY A 271 -4.20 18.32 8.28
CA GLY A 271 -3.69 19.61 7.79
C GLY A 271 -3.64 19.66 6.27
N THR A 272 -3.27 18.56 5.62
CA THR A 272 -3.19 18.44 4.16
C THR A 272 -4.59 18.48 3.54
N VAL A 273 -5.49 17.60 4.02
CA VAL A 273 -6.89 17.58 3.58
C VAL A 273 -7.58 18.91 3.87
N GLY A 274 -7.30 19.51 5.04
CA GLY A 274 -7.84 20.82 5.41
C GLY A 274 -7.37 21.94 4.49
N ALA A 275 -6.12 21.94 4.05
CA ALA A 275 -5.58 22.94 3.12
C ALA A 275 -6.28 22.86 1.75
N ALA A 276 -6.48 21.67 1.20
CA ALA A 276 -7.22 21.48 -0.05
C ALA A 276 -8.67 21.94 0.06
N VAL A 277 -9.36 21.56 1.15
CA VAL A 277 -10.74 21.96 1.42
C VAL A 277 -10.85 23.48 1.54
N ASP A 278 -9.99 24.13 2.34
CA ASP A 278 -9.98 25.57 2.53
C ASP A 278 -9.75 26.32 1.20
N TRP A 279 -8.82 25.81 0.39
CA TRP A 279 -8.52 26.38 -0.92
C TRP A 279 -9.72 26.30 -1.88
N PHE A 280 -10.38 25.16 -1.99
CA PHE A 280 -11.55 25.01 -2.84
C PHE A 280 -12.75 25.84 -2.33
N GLN A 281 -12.94 25.98 -1.01
CA GLN A 281 -13.97 26.85 -0.47
C GLN A 281 -13.74 28.34 -0.77
N LYS A 282 -12.48 28.77 -0.94
CA LYS A 282 -12.11 30.14 -1.34
C LYS A 282 -12.24 30.38 -2.84
N THR A 283 -12.00 29.35 -3.65
CA THR A 283 -11.83 29.50 -5.11
C THR A 283 -13.00 28.98 -5.93
N LEU A 284 -13.80 28.05 -5.41
CA LEU A 284 -15.03 27.56 -6.01
C LEU A 284 -16.25 28.16 -5.31
N THR A 285 -17.38 28.21 -6.04
CA THR A 285 -18.63 28.78 -5.53
C THR A 285 -19.69 27.69 -5.33
N GLY A 286 -20.73 27.93 -4.53
CA GLY A 286 -21.89 27.02 -4.39
C GLY A 286 -21.71 25.87 -3.40
N GLY A 287 -20.58 25.73 -2.77
CA GLY A 287 -20.35 24.74 -1.70
C GLY A 287 -20.90 25.17 -0.34
N LYS A 288 -21.16 24.20 0.55
CA LYS A 288 -21.51 24.45 1.95
C LYS A 288 -20.26 24.91 2.72
N GLN A 289 -20.39 25.97 3.50
CA GLN A 289 -19.30 26.52 4.31
C GLN A 289 -19.13 25.73 5.62
N ILE A 290 -18.60 24.51 5.51
CA ILE A 290 -18.21 23.70 6.65
C ILE A 290 -16.72 23.98 6.93
N PRO A 291 -16.32 24.35 8.15
CA PRO A 291 -14.91 24.64 8.45
C PRO A 291 -13.98 23.53 7.97
N ALA A 292 -12.83 23.88 7.40
CA ALA A 292 -11.85 22.92 6.89
C ALA A 292 -11.32 21.96 7.98
N SER A 293 -11.32 22.39 9.24
CA SER A 293 -10.98 21.55 10.41
C SER A 293 -12.05 20.54 10.80
N SER A 294 -13.31 20.72 10.32
CA SER A 294 -14.41 19.76 10.58
C SER A 294 -14.31 18.59 9.60
N GLN A 295 -13.61 17.55 9.99
CA GLN A 295 -13.31 16.39 9.15
C GLN A 295 -13.80 15.08 9.79
N ILE A 296 -14.30 14.18 8.96
CA ILE A 296 -14.77 12.84 9.39
C ILE A 296 -14.09 11.69 8.66
N TRP A 297 -13.33 11.94 7.62
CA TRP A 297 -12.71 10.92 6.75
C TRP A 297 -11.92 9.87 7.52
N HIS A 298 -11.26 10.25 8.63
CA HIS A 298 -10.46 9.33 9.46
C HIS A 298 -11.28 8.16 10.03
N TRP A 299 -12.58 8.35 10.25
CA TRP A 299 -13.46 7.26 10.70
C TRP A 299 -13.69 6.21 9.61
N LYS A 300 -13.65 6.60 8.32
CA LYS A 300 -13.67 5.63 7.21
C LYS A 300 -12.40 4.79 7.23
N GLU A 301 -11.22 5.39 7.43
CA GLU A 301 -9.95 4.67 7.53
C GLU A 301 -9.90 3.74 8.75
N ILE A 302 -10.45 4.16 9.90
CA ILE A 302 -10.62 3.29 11.08
C ILE A 302 -11.57 2.14 10.76
N GLY A 303 -12.66 2.38 10.05
CA GLY A 303 -13.60 1.34 9.62
C GLY A 303 -12.92 0.28 8.75
N THR A 304 -12.18 0.70 7.73
CA THR A 304 -11.45 -0.23 6.84
C THR A 304 -10.32 -0.96 7.57
N LEU A 305 -9.65 -0.34 8.56
CA LEU A 305 -8.68 -1.00 9.43
C LEU A 305 -9.34 -2.09 10.29
N ILE A 306 -10.48 -1.80 10.91
CA ILE A 306 -11.22 -2.79 11.71
C ILE A 306 -11.61 -3.99 10.84
N ALA A 307 -12.09 -3.75 9.61
CA ALA A 307 -12.42 -4.81 8.67
C ALA A 307 -11.19 -5.63 8.25
N LEU A 308 -10.06 -4.97 8.01
CA LEU A 308 -8.77 -5.61 7.71
C LEU A 308 -8.31 -6.52 8.86
N ILE A 309 -8.35 -6.02 10.09
CA ILE A 309 -8.02 -6.81 11.29
C ILE A 309 -8.97 -8.01 11.39
N GLY A 310 -10.27 -7.80 11.16
CA GLY A 310 -11.26 -8.88 11.13
C GLY A 310 -10.94 -9.94 10.09
N MET A 311 -10.54 -9.55 8.88
CA MET A 311 -10.16 -10.48 7.81
C MET A 311 -8.90 -11.28 8.17
N ILE A 312 -7.88 -10.64 8.72
CA ILE A 312 -6.67 -11.36 9.16
C ILE A 312 -6.98 -12.30 10.34
N LEU A 313 -7.79 -11.85 11.29
CA LEU A 313 -8.23 -12.69 12.41
C LEU A 313 -9.02 -13.91 11.94
N LEU A 314 -9.83 -13.78 10.88
CA LEU A 314 -10.65 -14.85 10.28
C LEU A 314 -9.83 -16.06 9.83
N LEU A 315 -8.59 -15.86 9.40
CA LEU A 315 -7.72 -16.92 8.88
C LEU A 315 -7.51 -18.05 9.91
N PHE A 316 -7.38 -17.70 11.18
CA PHE A 316 -7.06 -18.64 12.26
C PHE A 316 -8.23 -19.58 12.60
N PRO A 317 -9.45 -19.08 12.92
CA PRO A 317 -10.58 -19.95 13.20
C PRO A 317 -11.03 -20.75 11.98
N VAL A 318 -11.01 -20.16 10.77
CA VAL A 318 -11.35 -20.90 9.54
C VAL A 318 -10.41 -22.08 9.34
N GLY A 319 -9.09 -21.86 9.45
CA GLY A 319 -8.11 -22.94 9.32
C GLY A 319 -8.31 -24.03 10.38
N SER A 320 -8.52 -23.65 11.66
CA SER A 320 -8.78 -24.62 12.72
C SER A 320 -10.06 -25.44 12.50
N LEU A 321 -11.15 -24.78 12.09
CA LEU A 321 -12.43 -25.45 11.85
C LEU A 321 -12.37 -26.38 10.63
N LEU A 322 -11.70 -25.98 9.55
CA LEU A 322 -11.50 -26.82 8.37
C LEU A 322 -10.68 -28.08 8.72
N MET A 323 -9.59 -27.92 9.49
CA MET A 323 -8.76 -29.05 9.90
C MET A 323 -9.48 -29.99 10.88
N SER A 324 -10.36 -29.50 11.72
CA SER A 324 -11.09 -30.34 12.69
C SER A 324 -12.38 -30.94 12.11
N GLY A 325 -13.09 -30.20 11.25
CA GLY A 325 -14.41 -30.57 10.74
C GLY A 325 -14.42 -31.29 9.39
N VAL A 326 -13.40 -31.06 8.56
CA VAL A 326 -13.32 -31.67 7.22
C VAL A 326 -12.33 -32.83 7.23
N GLY A 327 -12.83 -34.06 7.04
CA GLY A 327 -12.02 -35.28 7.10
C GLY A 327 -10.79 -35.25 6.18
N PHE A 328 -10.91 -34.61 5.00
CA PHE A 328 -9.82 -34.44 4.04
C PHE A 328 -8.61 -33.69 4.60
N PHE A 329 -8.82 -32.70 5.49
CA PHE A 329 -7.75 -31.87 6.09
C PHE A 329 -7.32 -32.34 7.48
N LYS A 330 -8.05 -33.27 8.08
CA LYS A 330 -7.83 -33.69 9.47
C LYS A 330 -6.43 -34.26 9.71
N GLU A 331 -5.88 -34.97 8.74
CA GLU A 331 -4.53 -35.56 8.82
C GLU A 331 -3.38 -34.53 8.80
N LEU A 332 -3.68 -33.26 8.51
CA LEU A 332 -2.70 -32.18 8.57
C LEU A 332 -2.46 -31.70 10.00
N GLN A 333 -3.34 -32.03 10.95
CA GLN A 333 -3.15 -31.71 12.37
C GLN A 333 -2.10 -32.63 12.98
N MET A 334 -0.93 -32.05 13.25
CA MET A 334 0.18 -32.78 13.89
C MET A 334 0.85 -31.89 14.92
N THR A 335 1.40 -32.50 15.95
CA THR A 335 2.25 -31.80 16.91
C THR A 335 3.60 -31.52 16.25
N PRO A 336 4.13 -30.29 16.30
CA PRO A 336 5.47 -29.99 15.82
C PRO A 336 6.52 -30.87 16.48
N ALA A 337 7.60 -31.19 15.77
CA ALA A 337 8.79 -31.73 16.39
C ALA A 337 9.30 -30.80 17.51
N ALA A 338 9.95 -31.34 18.52
CA ALA A 338 10.53 -30.52 19.59
C ALA A 338 11.54 -29.52 18.99
N PRO A 339 11.57 -28.26 19.46
CA PRO A 339 12.57 -27.31 18.99
C PRO A 339 13.96 -27.79 19.38
N ILE A 340 14.92 -27.47 18.52
CA ILE A 340 16.32 -27.82 18.78
C ILE A 340 16.76 -27.12 20.07
N ALA A 341 17.23 -27.91 21.03
CA ALA A 341 17.60 -27.39 22.33
C ALA A 341 18.77 -26.40 22.22
N ILE A 342 18.57 -25.18 22.70
CA ILE A 342 19.64 -24.20 22.86
C ILE A 342 20.40 -24.59 24.13
N GLN A 343 21.57 -25.21 23.98
CA GLN A 343 22.37 -25.69 25.08
C GLN A 343 23.47 -24.72 25.44
N GLY A 344 23.49 -24.30 26.73
CA GLY A 344 24.56 -23.48 27.29
C GLY A 344 24.72 -22.10 26.63
N SER A 345 25.78 -21.39 27.02
CA SER A 345 26.07 -20.06 26.50
C SER A 345 26.41 -20.05 25.00
N LYS A 346 27.10 -21.08 24.51
CA LYS A 346 27.47 -21.20 23.10
C LYS A 346 26.23 -21.33 22.19
N GLY A 347 25.24 -22.12 22.60
CA GLY A 347 24.00 -22.25 21.85
C GLY A 347 23.22 -20.93 21.78
N TRP A 348 23.15 -20.18 22.88
CA TRP A 348 22.54 -18.86 22.90
C TRP A 348 23.27 -17.84 22.03
N ILE A 349 24.61 -17.83 22.03
CA ILE A 349 25.39 -16.97 21.15
C ILE A 349 25.11 -17.30 19.69
N LEU A 350 25.11 -18.59 19.33
CA LEU A 350 24.80 -19.02 17.96
C LEU A 350 23.40 -18.61 17.52
N TRP A 351 22.40 -18.79 18.39
CA TRP A 351 21.03 -18.34 18.12
C TRP A 351 20.93 -16.83 17.96
N LEU A 352 21.61 -16.03 18.83
CA LEU A 352 21.63 -14.57 18.73
C LEU A 352 22.31 -14.10 17.44
N VAL A 353 23.43 -14.72 17.05
CA VAL A 353 24.07 -14.43 15.77
C VAL A 353 23.11 -14.73 14.61
N GLY A 354 22.45 -15.89 14.65
CA GLY A 354 21.41 -16.22 13.67
C GLY A 354 20.27 -15.20 13.65
N ALA A 355 19.81 -14.72 14.80
CA ALA A 355 18.76 -13.71 14.93
C ALA A 355 19.17 -12.37 14.32
N VAL A 356 20.39 -11.92 14.57
CA VAL A 356 20.95 -10.69 13.98
C VAL A 356 21.05 -10.83 12.45
N LEU A 357 21.54 -11.96 11.95
CA LEU A 357 21.62 -12.21 10.51
C LEU A 357 20.23 -12.30 9.88
N PHE A 358 19.29 -12.99 10.52
CA PHE A 358 17.93 -13.14 10.02
C PHE A 358 17.20 -11.79 9.93
N ALA A 359 17.32 -10.92 10.93
CA ALA A 359 16.72 -9.61 10.95
C ALA A 359 17.49 -8.60 10.08
N GLY A 360 18.81 -8.64 10.08
CA GLY A 360 19.69 -7.64 9.48
C GLY A 360 19.89 -7.81 7.97
N ILE A 361 20.13 -9.03 7.49
CA ILE A 361 20.42 -9.27 6.07
C ILE A 361 19.32 -8.77 5.14
N PRO A 362 18.03 -9.10 5.36
CA PRO A 362 16.97 -8.62 4.48
C PRO A 362 16.90 -7.10 4.38
N ALA A 363 17.03 -6.40 5.50
CA ALA A 363 16.96 -4.96 5.56
C ALA A 363 18.22 -4.27 4.99
N THR A 364 19.42 -4.79 5.29
CA THR A 364 20.69 -4.24 4.80
C THR A 364 20.78 -4.30 3.28
N PHE A 365 20.33 -5.40 2.68
CA PHE A 365 20.38 -5.60 1.24
C PHE A 365 19.11 -5.17 0.51
N TYR A 366 18.11 -4.62 1.20
CA TYR A 366 16.83 -4.24 0.61
C TYR A 366 17.02 -3.27 -0.56
N LEU A 367 17.56 -2.09 -0.31
CA LEU A 367 17.74 -1.05 -1.32
C LEU A 367 18.68 -1.51 -2.46
N HIS A 368 19.74 -2.24 -2.13
CA HIS A 368 20.68 -2.74 -3.11
C HIS A 368 20.05 -3.80 -4.03
N PHE A 369 19.40 -4.83 -3.47
CA PHE A 369 18.85 -5.92 -4.28
C PHE A 369 17.59 -5.51 -5.07
N THR A 370 16.79 -4.58 -4.56
CA THR A 370 15.70 -3.99 -5.34
C THR A 370 16.25 -3.15 -6.50
N GLY A 371 17.35 -2.42 -6.30
CA GLY A 371 18.04 -1.66 -7.35
C GLY A 371 18.58 -2.54 -8.48
N LEU A 372 19.09 -3.77 -8.16
CA LEU A 372 19.57 -4.72 -9.16
C LEU A 372 18.54 -5.07 -10.24
N ALA A 373 17.25 -4.98 -9.95
CA ALA A 373 16.22 -5.21 -10.96
C ALA A 373 16.33 -4.21 -12.13
N THR A 374 16.70 -2.97 -11.84
CA THR A 374 16.98 -1.94 -12.86
C THR A 374 18.30 -2.23 -13.57
N ASP A 375 19.35 -2.54 -12.83
CA ASP A 375 20.70 -2.81 -13.39
C ASP A 375 20.69 -4.03 -14.31
N TRP A 376 19.98 -5.08 -13.94
CA TRP A 376 19.83 -6.30 -14.73
C TRP A 376 18.77 -6.18 -15.81
N LYS A 377 18.18 -5.00 -15.99
CA LYS A 377 17.11 -4.74 -16.97
C LYS A 377 15.92 -5.70 -16.79
N PHE A 378 15.63 -6.09 -15.55
CA PHE A 378 14.46 -6.87 -15.20
C PHE A 378 13.22 -5.96 -15.19
N ASN A 379 12.99 -5.35 -16.34
CA ASN A 379 11.88 -4.42 -16.56
C ASN A 379 10.54 -5.17 -16.55
N ALA A 380 9.47 -4.41 -16.41
CA ALA A 380 8.14 -4.95 -16.55
C ALA A 380 7.95 -5.59 -17.95
N SER A 381 7.33 -6.75 -17.97
CA SER A 381 7.09 -7.58 -19.16
C SER A 381 5.66 -8.10 -19.16
N THR A 382 5.21 -8.73 -20.22
CA THR A 382 3.87 -9.35 -20.28
C THR A 382 3.66 -10.41 -19.19
N LEU A 383 4.72 -11.13 -18.79
CA LEU A 383 4.64 -12.15 -17.72
C LEU A 383 4.73 -11.54 -16.32
N PHE A 384 5.61 -10.55 -16.13
CA PHE A 384 5.83 -9.86 -14.86
C PHE A 384 5.62 -8.35 -15.05
N PRO A 385 4.36 -7.88 -15.11
CA PRO A 385 4.05 -6.55 -15.65
C PRO A 385 4.18 -5.40 -14.63
N GLN A 386 4.51 -5.67 -13.38
CA GLN A 386 4.55 -4.68 -12.31
C GLN A 386 5.99 -4.38 -11.87
N GLY A 387 6.50 -3.18 -12.17
CA GLY A 387 7.89 -2.81 -11.93
C GLY A 387 8.33 -2.95 -10.46
N ILE A 388 7.57 -2.37 -9.52
CA ILE A 388 7.87 -2.47 -8.07
C ILE A 388 7.78 -3.94 -7.59
N THR A 389 6.77 -4.69 -8.05
CA THR A 389 6.65 -6.11 -7.70
C THR A 389 7.83 -6.93 -8.21
N ASN A 390 8.39 -6.59 -9.39
CA ASN A 390 9.61 -7.20 -9.91
C ASN A 390 10.82 -6.93 -9.01
N GLN A 391 10.98 -5.68 -8.56
CA GLN A 391 12.05 -5.30 -7.63
C GLN A 391 11.93 -6.08 -6.31
N LEU A 392 10.73 -6.14 -5.74
CA LEU A 392 10.47 -6.93 -4.53
C LEU A 392 10.67 -8.42 -4.74
N MET A 393 10.23 -8.97 -5.88
CA MET A 393 10.40 -10.38 -6.22
C MET A 393 11.89 -10.74 -6.33
N LEU A 394 12.69 -9.93 -7.00
CA LEU A 394 14.13 -10.17 -7.10
C LEU A 394 14.79 -10.12 -5.72
N TRP A 395 14.46 -9.12 -4.91
CA TRP A 395 14.97 -9.01 -3.54
C TRP A 395 14.62 -10.24 -2.70
N VAL A 396 13.36 -10.69 -2.66
CA VAL A 396 12.98 -11.86 -1.83
C VAL A 396 13.61 -13.15 -2.35
N LEU A 397 13.80 -13.32 -3.65
CA LEU A 397 14.47 -14.50 -4.20
C LEU A 397 15.96 -14.53 -3.82
N LEU A 398 16.65 -13.40 -3.89
CA LEU A 398 18.07 -13.31 -3.47
C LEU A 398 18.22 -13.54 -1.96
N ILE A 399 17.36 -12.92 -1.15
CA ILE A 399 17.33 -13.15 0.30
C ILE A 399 16.96 -14.61 0.61
N GLY A 400 16.04 -15.20 -0.12
CA GLY A 400 15.68 -16.61 -0.01
C GLY A 400 16.87 -17.53 -0.28
N ALA A 401 17.64 -17.25 -1.33
CA ALA A 401 18.84 -18.02 -1.66
C ALA A 401 19.92 -17.90 -0.55
N ILE A 402 20.15 -16.70 -0.04
CA ILE A 402 21.06 -16.46 1.10
C ILE A 402 20.56 -17.20 2.35
N SER A 403 19.28 -17.09 2.68
CA SER A 403 18.67 -17.75 3.84
C SER A 403 18.77 -19.26 3.75
N LEU A 404 18.55 -19.83 2.58
CA LEU A 404 18.72 -21.28 2.33
C LEU A 404 20.19 -21.69 2.49
N GLY A 405 21.13 -20.92 1.95
CA GLY A 405 22.56 -21.15 2.11
C GLY A 405 23.00 -21.13 3.58
N LEU A 406 22.54 -20.14 4.35
CA LEU A 406 22.82 -20.05 5.78
C LEU A 406 22.16 -21.18 6.58
N PHE A 407 20.94 -21.58 6.23
CA PHE A 407 20.27 -22.72 6.84
C PHE A 407 21.05 -24.03 6.59
N LEU A 408 21.48 -24.28 5.35
CA LEU A 408 22.25 -25.46 5.01
C LEU A 408 23.62 -25.46 5.71
N LEU A 409 24.31 -24.33 5.73
CA LEU A 409 25.57 -24.19 6.46
C LEU A 409 25.37 -24.51 7.96
N TRP A 410 24.35 -23.91 8.59
CA TRP A 410 24.01 -24.16 9.98
C TRP A 410 23.67 -25.63 10.21
N HIS A 411 22.87 -26.26 9.36
CA HIS A 411 22.51 -27.69 9.44
C HIS A 411 23.78 -28.57 9.41
N PHE A 412 24.62 -28.42 8.39
CA PHE A 412 25.79 -29.28 8.20
C PHE A 412 26.90 -29.05 9.21
N VAL A 413 27.05 -27.85 9.76
CA VAL A 413 28.10 -27.54 10.76
C VAL A 413 27.65 -27.86 12.17
N PHE A 414 26.42 -27.49 12.55
CA PHE A 414 25.98 -27.52 13.94
C PHE A 414 24.87 -28.53 14.22
N ASN A 415 24.15 -29.04 13.22
CA ASN A 415 22.93 -29.82 13.43
C ASN A 415 22.74 -31.00 12.46
N ARG A 416 23.82 -31.64 12.10
CA ARG A 416 23.85 -32.75 11.14
C ARG A 416 22.92 -33.94 11.45
N GLN A 417 22.57 -34.11 12.73
CA GLN A 417 21.74 -35.21 13.19
C GLN A 417 20.24 -34.97 12.96
N ALA A 418 19.83 -33.71 12.77
CA ALA A 418 18.44 -33.39 12.54
C ALA A 418 18.01 -33.86 11.14
N SER A 419 16.83 -34.42 11.09
CA SER A 419 16.18 -34.88 9.85
C SER A 419 15.29 -33.80 9.24
N ALA A 420 14.86 -33.98 8.01
CA ALA A 420 13.87 -33.11 7.37
C ALA A 420 12.54 -33.03 8.15
N ALA A 421 12.18 -34.07 8.89
CA ALA A 421 10.98 -34.09 9.73
C ALA A 421 11.12 -33.15 10.94
N ASP A 422 12.33 -33.01 11.51
CA ASP A 422 12.58 -32.10 12.64
C ASP A 422 12.39 -30.63 12.26
N TYR A 423 12.52 -30.30 10.97
CA TYR A 423 12.30 -28.98 10.40
C TYR A 423 10.88 -28.76 9.87
N GLY A 424 10.01 -29.75 9.98
CA GLY A 424 8.66 -29.69 9.39
C GLY A 424 8.61 -29.76 7.87
N LEU A 425 9.67 -30.29 7.22
CA LEU A 425 9.75 -30.45 5.76
C LEU A 425 9.15 -31.75 5.27
N SER A 426 9.17 -32.81 6.09
CA SER A 426 8.83 -34.17 5.69
C SER A 426 7.87 -34.79 6.70
N TRP A 427 6.96 -35.65 6.18
CA TRP A 427 6.09 -36.50 7.01
C TRP A 427 6.66 -37.89 7.24
N GLY A 428 7.89 -38.16 6.74
CA GLY A 428 8.50 -39.46 6.88
C GLY A 428 7.84 -40.57 6.04
N THR A 429 6.94 -40.24 5.13
CA THR A 429 6.16 -41.18 4.31
C THR A 429 6.25 -40.87 2.82
N GLY A 430 6.20 -41.90 1.98
CA GLY A 430 6.22 -41.74 0.52
C GLY A 430 7.61 -41.52 -0.06
N PHE A 431 7.65 -41.10 -1.36
CA PHE A 431 8.89 -40.87 -2.09
C PHE A 431 9.77 -39.85 -1.35
N MET A 432 10.98 -40.21 -0.96
CA MET A 432 11.91 -39.43 -0.14
C MET A 432 11.35 -38.99 1.23
N GLY A 433 10.26 -39.59 1.73
CA GLY A 433 9.64 -39.16 3.00
C GLY A 433 8.93 -37.81 2.96
N VAL A 434 8.76 -37.20 1.80
CA VAL A 434 8.25 -35.81 1.66
C VAL A 434 6.74 -35.72 1.85
N GLY A 435 5.98 -36.79 1.50
CA GLY A 435 4.52 -36.78 1.68
C GLY A 435 3.79 -35.85 0.73
N TRP A 436 4.04 -35.95 -0.58
CA TRP A 436 3.50 -35.04 -1.62
C TRP A 436 1.99 -34.79 -1.56
N MET A 437 1.20 -35.82 -1.20
CA MET A 437 -0.24 -35.67 -1.05
C MET A 437 -0.58 -34.70 0.11
N LYS A 438 0.18 -34.75 1.19
CA LYS A 438 -0.04 -33.82 2.33
C LYS A 438 0.40 -32.39 1.99
N ILE A 439 1.43 -32.22 1.14
CA ILE A 439 1.81 -30.90 0.62
C ILE A 439 0.66 -30.34 -0.22
N LEU A 440 0.09 -31.14 -1.14
CA LEU A 440 -1.07 -30.73 -1.94
C LEU A 440 -2.28 -30.39 -1.05
N LYS A 441 -2.59 -31.20 -0.03
CA LYS A 441 -3.66 -30.91 0.93
C LYS A 441 -3.38 -29.61 1.70
N SER A 442 -2.11 -29.34 2.06
CA SER A 442 -1.71 -28.09 2.71
C SER A 442 -1.94 -26.88 1.81
N PHE A 443 -1.63 -26.99 0.51
CA PHE A 443 -1.93 -25.94 -0.47
C PHE A 443 -3.46 -25.73 -0.62
N LEU A 444 -4.23 -26.80 -0.75
CA LEU A 444 -5.69 -26.72 -0.87
C LEU A 444 -6.34 -26.12 0.38
N LEU A 445 -5.83 -26.44 1.57
CA LEU A 445 -6.28 -25.81 2.82
C LEU A 445 -5.98 -24.29 2.81
N ALA A 446 -4.74 -23.93 2.47
CA ALA A 446 -4.34 -22.52 2.38
C ALA A 446 -5.18 -21.75 1.35
N LEU A 447 -5.41 -22.34 0.18
CA LEU A 447 -6.27 -21.76 -0.86
C LEU A 447 -7.71 -21.57 -0.38
N THR A 448 -8.28 -22.56 0.33
CA THR A 448 -9.64 -22.47 0.87
C THR A 448 -9.74 -21.35 1.91
N ILE A 449 -8.75 -21.22 2.80
CA ILE A 449 -8.71 -20.15 3.81
C ILE A 449 -8.61 -18.78 3.12
N ALA A 450 -7.67 -18.62 2.17
CA ALA A 450 -7.50 -17.38 1.42
C ALA A 450 -8.76 -17.02 0.62
N PHE A 451 -9.42 -18.00 0.01
CA PHE A 451 -10.66 -17.78 -0.73
C PHE A 451 -11.82 -17.33 0.16
N ILE A 452 -11.97 -17.89 1.38
CA ILE A 452 -12.98 -17.43 2.33
C ILE A 452 -12.70 -15.99 2.75
N ALA A 453 -11.44 -15.63 3.04
CA ALA A 453 -11.04 -14.26 3.33
C ALA A 453 -11.35 -13.32 2.16
N TYR A 454 -11.02 -13.74 0.93
CA TYR A 454 -11.35 -13.00 -0.30
C TYR A 454 -12.86 -12.76 -0.45
N LEU A 455 -13.70 -13.77 -0.19
CA LEU A 455 -15.16 -13.63 -0.26
C LEU A 455 -15.68 -12.56 0.70
N THR A 456 -15.15 -12.50 1.92
CA THR A 456 -15.59 -11.46 2.89
C THR A 456 -15.28 -10.05 2.39
N LEU A 457 -14.10 -9.87 1.77
CA LEU A 457 -13.73 -8.61 1.14
C LEU A 457 -14.58 -8.30 -0.09
N ALA A 458 -14.77 -9.28 -0.99
CA ALA A 458 -15.54 -9.08 -2.22
C ALA A 458 -16.99 -8.69 -1.92
N VAL A 459 -17.63 -9.36 -0.93
CA VAL A 459 -18.97 -9.03 -0.46
C VAL A 459 -18.99 -7.62 0.14
N SER A 460 -18.05 -7.28 1.01
CA SER A 460 -17.95 -5.93 1.60
C SER A 460 -17.76 -4.85 0.53
N ALA A 461 -16.86 -5.07 -0.42
CA ALA A 461 -16.60 -4.13 -1.51
C ALA A 461 -17.83 -3.94 -2.41
N TRP A 462 -18.58 -5.01 -2.68
CA TRP A 462 -19.79 -4.94 -3.48
C TRP A 462 -20.88 -4.11 -2.81
N PHE A 463 -21.11 -4.34 -1.49
CA PHE A 463 -22.14 -3.61 -0.74
C PHE A 463 -21.72 -2.17 -0.41
N PHE A 464 -20.49 -1.98 0.06
CA PHE A 464 -20.05 -0.74 0.69
C PHE A 464 -19.12 0.11 -0.20
N LYS A 465 -18.71 -0.38 -1.38
CA LYS A 465 -17.76 0.31 -2.27
C LYS A 465 -16.46 0.70 -1.56
N THR A 466 -16.03 -0.15 -0.61
CA THR A 466 -14.79 0.01 0.16
C THR A 466 -13.96 -1.26 0.06
N ASP A 467 -12.64 -1.13 0.08
CA ASP A 467 -11.70 -2.22 0.26
C ASP A 467 -11.27 -2.34 1.73
N PHE A 468 -10.43 -3.34 2.05
CA PHE A 468 -9.86 -3.47 3.38
C PHE A 468 -8.46 -2.90 3.37
N ARG A 469 -8.33 -1.71 3.93
CA ARG A 469 -7.05 -0.98 3.94
C ARG A 469 -6.80 -0.23 5.23
N TYR A 470 -5.55 0.05 5.45
CA TYR A 470 -5.13 1.13 6.33
C TYR A 470 -3.81 1.70 5.81
N TRP A 471 -3.81 2.98 5.49
CA TRP A 471 -2.67 3.69 4.91
C TRP A 471 -2.12 2.94 3.68
N VAL A 472 -0.89 2.43 3.74
CA VAL A 472 -0.20 1.76 2.62
C VAL A 472 -0.52 0.26 2.49
N VAL A 473 -1.22 -0.35 3.45
CA VAL A 473 -1.61 -1.77 3.38
C VAL A 473 -3.02 -1.88 2.80
N THR A 474 -3.13 -2.61 1.72
CA THR A 474 -4.39 -2.74 0.98
C THR A 474 -4.63 -4.18 0.55
N PHE A 475 -5.88 -4.63 0.77
CA PHE A 475 -6.45 -5.79 0.13
C PHE A 475 -7.68 -5.33 -0.67
N LYS A 476 -7.64 -5.55 -1.99
CA LYS A 476 -8.71 -5.18 -2.93
C LYS A 476 -9.25 -6.42 -3.63
N PRO A 477 -10.53 -6.43 -4.06
CA PRO A 477 -10.99 -7.41 -5.02
C PRO A 477 -10.13 -7.38 -6.28
N ILE A 478 -9.87 -8.53 -6.85
CA ILE A 478 -9.12 -8.67 -8.10
C ILE A 478 -10.08 -8.94 -9.26
N ASP A 479 -9.85 -8.28 -10.38
CA ASP A 479 -10.51 -8.57 -11.66
C ASP A 479 -9.74 -9.64 -12.46
N ALA A 480 -10.16 -9.93 -13.67
CA ALA A 480 -9.53 -10.94 -14.52
C ALA A 480 -8.06 -10.60 -14.85
N LEU A 481 -7.75 -9.32 -15.04
CA LEU A 481 -6.39 -8.85 -15.29
C LEU A 481 -5.49 -9.09 -14.08
N HIS A 482 -5.91 -8.61 -12.91
CA HIS A 482 -5.16 -8.80 -11.66
C HIS A 482 -5.04 -10.26 -11.26
N PHE A 483 -6.05 -11.10 -11.57
CA PHE A 483 -5.95 -12.55 -11.34
C PHE A 483 -4.86 -13.20 -12.20
N ARG A 484 -4.75 -12.81 -13.46
CA ARG A 484 -3.66 -13.26 -14.35
C ARG A 484 -2.30 -12.81 -13.81
N ILE A 485 -2.17 -11.55 -13.40
CA ILE A 485 -0.96 -11.00 -12.79
C ILE A 485 -0.61 -11.75 -11.50
N PHE A 486 -1.59 -12.00 -10.63
CA PHE A 486 -1.44 -12.78 -9.41
C PHE A 486 -0.83 -14.16 -9.68
N LEU A 487 -1.32 -14.90 -10.68
CA LEU A 487 -0.79 -16.22 -11.03
C LEU A 487 0.69 -16.17 -11.47
N SER A 488 1.10 -15.11 -12.17
CA SER A 488 2.49 -14.93 -12.59
C SER A 488 3.46 -14.78 -11.40
N TYR A 489 3.07 -14.05 -10.37
CA TYR A 489 3.92 -13.80 -9.21
C TYR A 489 3.80 -14.85 -8.09
N LEU A 490 2.76 -15.69 -8.09
CA LEU A 490 2.50 -16.64 -7.01
C LEU A 490 3.62 -17.64 -6.80
N ILE A 491 4.19 -18.18 -7.89
CA ILE A 491 5.23 -19.23 -7.81
C ILE A 491 6.52 -18.70 -7.17
N PRO A 492 7.13 -17.59 -7.63
CA PRO A 492 8.34 -17.06 -6.99
C PRO A 492 8.12 -16.65 -5.54
N PHE A 493 6.99 -16.04 -5.20
CA PHE A 493 6.69 -15.73 -3.80
C PHE A 493 6.45 -16.98 -2.95
N ALA A 494 5.78 -18.01 -3.47
CA ALA A 494 5.61 -19.28 -2.76
C ALA A 494 6.94 -19.96 -2.46
N ALA A 495 7.87 -19.96 -3.41
CA ALA A 495 9.22 -20.50 -3.21
C ALA A 495 9.94 -19.76 -2.06
N PHE A 496 9.89 -18.43 -2.06
CA PHE A 496 10.47 -17.62 -0.97
C PHE A 496 9.82 -17.95 0.39
N PHE A 497 8.49 -17.97 0.49
CA PHE A 497 7.82 -18.20 1.77
C PHE A 497 8.00 -19.61 2.32
N VAL A 498 8.21 -20.61 1.47
CA VAL A 498 8.61 -21.96 1.91
C VAL A 498 10.01 -21.92 2.54
N ILE A 499 10.97 -21.22 1.91
CA ILE A 499 12.33 -21.06 2.46
C ILE A 499 12.31 -20.25 3.77
N LEU A 500 11.56 -19.15 3.79
CA LEU A 500 11.39 -18.33 4.99
C LEU A 500 10.81 -19.15 6.16
N SER A 501 9.76 -19.95 5.89
CA SER A 501 9.16 -20.83 6.90
C SER A 501 10.13 -21.87 7.42
N LEU A 502 10.97 -22.42 6.54
CA LEU A 502 12.03 -23.34 6.93
C LEU A 502 13.06 -22.66 7.85
N ALA A 503 13.50 -21.45 7.54
CA ALA A 503 14.42 -20.70 8.38
C ALA A 503 13.79 -20.34 9.73
N MET A 504 12.54 -19.88 9.74
CA MET A 504 11.83 -19.46 10.97
C MET A 504 11.60 -20.64 11.93
N HIS A 505 11.14 -21.77 11.42
CA HIS A 505 10.71 -22.90 12.25
C HIS A 505 11.76 -24.01 12.39
N GLY A 506 12.78 -24.04 11.53
CA GLY A 506 13.93 -24.93 11.63
C GLY A 506 15.06 -24.31 12.45
N GLN A 507 15.71 -23.28 11.91
CA GLN A 507 16.91 -22.68 12.51
C GLN A 507 16.59 -21.70 13.64
N MET A 508 15.59 -20.83 13.43
CA MET A 508 15.33 -19.70 14.33
C MET A 508 14.26 -19.98 15.38
N ARG A 509 13.65 -21.17 15.37
CA ARG A 509 12.63 -21.54 16.35
C ARG A 509 13.21 -21.56 17.76
N PRO A 510 12.76 -20.66 18.67
CA PRO A 510 13.31 -20.57 20.00
C PRO A 510 12.84 -21.78 20.83
N GLY A 511 13.78 -22.54 21.39
CA GLY A 511 13.55 -23.55 22.40
C GLY A 511 13.64 -22.96 23.80
N GLY A 512 12.78 -23.41 24.72
CA GLY A 512 12.95 -23.16 26.15
C GLY A 512 14.07 -23.99 26.76
N LYS A 513 14.24 -23.90 28.08
CA LYS A 513 15.16 -24.79 28.80
C LYS A 513 14.85 -26.26 28.48
N GLU A 514 15.88 -27.07 28.23
CA GLU A 514 15.76 -28.50 27.90
C GLU A 514 14.97 -28.82 26.60
N GLY A 515 14.93 -27.89 25.62
CA GLY A 515 14.19 -28.11 24.40
C GLY A 515 12.67 -28.07 24.54
N LYS A 516 12.13 -27.59 25.67
CA LYS A 516 10.68 -27.41 25.88
C LYS A 516 10.16 -26.30 24.98
N GLU A 517 8.97 -26.49 24.44
CA GLU A 517 8.28 -25.47 23.67
C GLU A 517 7.95 -24.25 24.53
N ILE A 518 8.19 -23.05 24.00
CA ILE A 518 7.65 -21.81 24.55
C ILE A 518 6.17 -21.64 24.14
N SER A 519 5.43 -20.76 24.81
CA SER A 519 4.05 -20.49 24.40
C SER A 519 3.99 -19.92 22.98
N MET A 520 2.95 -20.26 22.23
CA MET A 520 2.73 -19.80 20.86
C MET A 520 2.77 -18.26 20.76
N GLY A 521 2.19 -17.53 21.72
CA GLY A 521 2.22 -16.06 21.73
C GLY A 521 3.64 -15.48 21.88
N LYS A 522 4.49 -16.11 22.70
CA LYS A 522 5.92 -15.72 22.80
C LYS A 522 6.68 -15.98 21.51
N GLU A 523 6.42 -17.13 20.87
CA GLU A 523 7.02 -17.45 19.58
C GLU A 523 6.58 -16.48 18.49
N MET A 524 5.30 -16.12 18.42
CA MET A 524 4.77 -15.09 17.53
C MET A 524 5.49 -13.75 17.73
N LEU A 525 5.63 -13.31 18.98
CA LEU A 525 6.30 -12.04 19.30
C LEU A 525 7.78 -12.05 18.87
N ILE A 526 8.50 -13.13 19.13
CA ILE A 526 9.91 -13.28 18.71
C ILE A 526 9.99 -13.21 17.17
N ASN A 527 9.13 -13.93 16.47
CA ASN A 527 9.12 -13.95 15.01
C ASN A 527 8.74 -12.58 14.42
N ILE A 528 7.82 -11.83 15.03
CA ILE A 528 7.53 -10.44 14.65
C ILE A 528 8.80 -9.59 14.79
N VAL A 529 9.46 -9.64 15.94
CA VAL A 529 10.68 -8.86 16.18
C VAL A 529 11.77 -9.22 15.16
N LEU A 530 11.99 -10.51 14.93
CA LEU A 530 12.99 -10.98 13.95
C LEU A 530 12.72 -10.49 12.53
N MET A 531 11.46 -10.41 12.12
CA MET A 531 11.10 -10.00 10.77
C MET A 531 11.06 -8.47 10.59
N VAL A 532 10.75 -7.72 11.64
CA VAL A 532 10.45 -6.28 11.53
C VAL A 532 11.62 -5.40 11.97
N LEU A 533 12.42 -5.85 12.94
CA LEU A 533 13.44 -5.02 13.59
C LEU A 533 14.45 -4.41 12.60
N GLY A 534 14.94 -5.18 11.63
CA GLY A 534 15.89 -4.68 10.63
C GLY A 534 15.32 -3.53 9.79
N PHE A 535 14.04 -3.61 9.40
CA PHE A 535 13.37 -2.56 8.65
C PHE A 535 13.05 -1.32 9.50
N LEU A 536 12.73 -1.49 10.78
CA LEU A 536 12.60 -0.35 11.70
C LEU A 536 13.92 0.39 11.87
N VAL A 537 15.04 -0.34 11.96
CA VAL A 537 16.38 0.27 12.00
C VAL A 537 16.69 0.99 10.69
N LEU A 538 16.37 0.39 9.53
CA LEU A 538 16.57 1.03 8.24
C LEU A 538 15.74 2.31 8.09
N LEU A 539 14.46 2.29 8.52
CA LEU A 539 13.63 3.51 8.54
C LEU A 539 14.20 4.56 9.50
N ALA A 540 14.68 4.17 10.67
CA ALA A 540 15.31 5.11 11.59
C ALA A 540 16.56 5.76 10.96
N ILE A 541 17.40 4.99 10.27
CA ILE A 541 18.56 5.50 9.54
C ILE A 541 18.14 6.50 8.46
N GLN A 542 17.08 6.21 7.72
CA GLN A 542 16.56 7.08 6.65
C GLN A 542 15.94 8.37 7.23
N TYR A 543 15.04 8.24 8.20
CA TYR A 543 14.15 9.35 8.59
C TYR A 543 14.66 10.21 9.75
N ILE A 544 15.57 9.73 10.61
CA ILE A 544 16.11 10.59 11.70
C ILE A 544 16.78 11.84 11.12
N PRO A 545 17.66 11.77 10.10
CA PRO A 545 18.24 12.97 9.51
C PRO A 545 17.17 13.88 8.87
N LEU A 546 16.21 13.32 8.12
CA LEU A 546 15.14 14.06 7.45
C LEU A 546 14.29 14.86 8.45
N ILE A 547 13.81 14.20 9.50
CA ILE A 547 12.98 14.82 10.55
C ILE A 547 13.77 15.86 11.35
N SER A 548 15.09 15.68 11.47
CA SER A 548 16.00 16.63 12.13
C SER A 548 16.34 17.86 11.27
N GLY A 549 15.74 18.00 10.08
CA GLY A 549 15.92 19.15 9.20
C GLY A 549 16.96 18.99 8.10
N GLY A 550 17.45 17.76 7.89
CA GLY A 550 18.32 17.38 6.77
C GLY A 550 17.54 16.68 5.64
N SER A 551 18.20 15.69 5.01
CA SER A 551 17.64 14.82 3.96
C SER A 551 17.54 13.37 4.43
N LEU A 552 16.90 12.51 3.62
CA LEU A 552 17.08 11.06 3.78
C LEU A 552 18.58 10.70 3.67
N THR A 553 19.02 9.72 4.42
CA THR A 553 20.41 9.22 4.33
C THR A 553 20.73 8.73 2.91
N TYR A 554 19.76 8.04 2.28
CA TYR A 554 19.85 7.60 0.88
C TYR A 554 18.74 8.31 0.08
N ALA A 555 18.97 9.58 -0.26
CA ALA A 555 17.95 10.45 -0.88
C ALA A 555 17.50 9.96 -2.27
N SER A 556 18.37 9.24 -3.02
CA SER A 556 18.00 8.60 -4.30
C SER A 556 16.99 7.46 -4.15
N GLU A 557 16.83 6.91 -2.96
CA GLU A 557 16.03 5.71 -2.68
C GLU A 557 14.68 6.06 -2.01
N SER A 558 14.18 7.28 -2.20
CA SER A 558 12.92 7.76 -1.61
C SER A 558 11.75 6.83 -1.88
N LEU A 559 11.58 6.39 -3.13
CA LEU A 559 10.47 5.54 -3.56
C LEU A 559 10.49 4.17 -2.85
N LEU A 560 11.63 3.50 -2.86
CA LEU A 560 11.77 2.19 -2.21
C LEU A 560 11.72 2.30 -0.68
N THR A 561 12.18 3.43 -0.12
CA THR A 561 12.01 3.73 1.31
C THR A 561 10.54 3.81 1.70
N CYS A 562 9.69 4.46 0.88
CA CYS A 562 8.24 4.50 1.11
C CYS A 562 7.58 3.10 1.07
N VAL A 563 8.08 2.19 0.23
CA VAL A 563 7.57 0.80 0.19
C VAL A 563 7.82 0.04 1.50
N ILE A 564 8.85 0.39 2.28
CA ILE A 564 9.14 -0.26 3.58
C ILE A 564 7.95 -0.13 4.54
N TYR A 565 7.22 0.97 4.50
CA TYR A 565 6.02 1.15 5.34
C TYR A 565 4.95 0.08 5.10
N GLN A 566 4.84 -0.44 3.86
CA GLN A 566 3.95 -1.54 3.52
C GLN A 566 4.51 -2.89 4.03
N LEU A 567 5.82 -3.09 3.95
CA LEU A 567 6.47 -4.35 4.33
C LEU A 567 6.34 -4.66 5.82
N ILE A 568 6.45 -3.65 6.69
CA ILE A 568 6.40 -3.85 8.15
C ILE A 568 5.11 -4.53 8.61
N PRO A 569 3.90 -4.00 8.36
CA PRO A 569 2.67 -4.67 8.76
C PRO A 569 2.44 -6.00 8.03
N ILE A 570 2.88 -6.13 6.78
CA ILE A 570 2.84 -7.41 6.06
C ILE A 570 3.69 -8.45 6.80
N PHE A 571 4.90 -8.13 7.25
CA PHE A 571 5.76 -9.06 8.00
C PHE A 571 5.21 -9.42 9.37
N VAL A 572 4.46 -8.53 10.02
CA VAL A 572 3.70 -8.89 11.23
C VAL A 572 2.67 -9.98 10.90
N ILE A 573 1.91 -9.81 9.83
CA ILE A 573 0.92 -10.81 9.38
C ILE A 573 1.61 -12.14 9.03
N VAL A 574 2.74 -12.08 8.31
CA VAL A 574 3.57 -13.26 7.96
C VAL A 574 3.99 -14.01 9.22
N ALA A 575 4.54 -13.32 10.22
CA ALA A 575 5.00 -13.93 11.46
C ALA A 575 3.85 -14.61 12.22
N LEU A 576 2.70 -13.95 12.36
CA LEU A 576 1.53 -14.46 13.06
C LEU A 576 0.96 -15.71 12.37
N VAL A 577 0.69 -15.62 11.08
CA VAL A 577 0.03 -16.69 10.30
C VAL A 577 0.95 -17.90 10.20
N ASN A 578 2.22 -17.68 9.87
CA ASN A 578 3.18 -18.76 9.70
C ASN A 578 3.40 -19.52 11.01
N THR A 579 3.62 -18.80 12.13
CA THR A 579 3.77 -19.42 13.45
C THR A 579 2.53 -20.21 13.85
N TYR A 580 1.34 -19.64 13.66
CA TYR A 580 0.09 -20.31 14.03
C TYR A 580 -0.10 -21.64 13.29
N PHE A 581 0.02 -21.64 11.97
CA PHE A 581 -0.20 -22.84 11.18
C PHE A 581 0.91 -23.89 11.38
N TYR A 582 2.17 -23.44 11.57
CA TYR A 582 3.23 -24.37 11.96
C TYR A 582 2.91 -25.07 13.30
N ARG A 583 2.46 -24.32 14.30
CA ARG A 583 2.09 -24.86 15.62
C ARG A 583 0.88 -25.81 15.58
N LYS A 584 0.01 -25.67 14.59
CA LYS A 584 -1.18 -26.52 14.40
C LYS A 584 -0.92 -27.74 13.53
N THR A 585 0.03 -27.69 12.63
CA THR A 585 0.27 -28.73 11.63
C THR A 585 1.60 -29.45 11.80
N GLY A 586 2.54 -28.90 12.58
CA GLY A 586 3.90 -29.43 12.69
C GLY A 586 4.73 -29.30 11.42
N HIS A 587 4.20 -28.63 10.38
CA HIS A 587 4.84 -28.50 9.07
C HIS A 587 4.76 -27.08 8.54
N ILE A 588 5.74 -26.72 7.70
CA ILE A 588 5.90 -25.36 7.18
C ILE A 588 4.89 -24.97 6.10
N TYR A 589 4.23 -25.96 5.46
CA TYR A 589 3.57 -25.74 4.16
C TYR A 589 2.29 -24.92 4.24
N VAL A 590 1.39 -25.16 5.20
CA VAL A 590 0.11 -24.44 5.27
C VAL A 590 0.34 -22.95 5.49
N GLY A 591 1.21 -22.59 6.45
CA GLY A 591 1.58 -21.21 6.72
C GLY A 591 2.24 -20.55 5.50
N ALA A 592 3.25 -21.22 4.91
CA ALA A 592 3.97 -20.70 3.76
C ALA A 592 3.07 -20.44 2.54
N PHE A 593 2.19 -21.38 2.20
CA PHE A 593 1.27 -21.22 1.06
C PHE A 593 0.21 -20.17 1.32
N LEU A 594 -0.35 -20.11 2.54
CA LEU A 594 -1.34 -19.10 2.88
C LEU A 594 -0.75 -17.70 2.78
N ILE A 595 0.45 -17.50 3.32
CA ILE A 595 1.15 -16.22 3.22
C ILE A 595 1.51 -15.88 1.77
N ALA A 596 1.98 -16.86 0.98
CA ALA A 596 2.24 -16.63 -0.43
C ALA A 596 0.99 -16.12 -1.17
N LEU A 597 -0.16 -16.74 -0.93
CA LEU A 597 -1.44 -16.31 -1.51
C LEU A 597 -1.81 -14.89 -1.06
N LEU A 598 -1.74 -14.59 0.23
CA LEU A 598 -2.14 -13.29 0.79
C LEU A 598 -1.21 -12.16 0.33
N VAL A 599 0.11 -12.35 0.41
CA VAL A 599 1.08 -11.32 0.03
C VAL A 599 1.07 -11.08 -1.48
N THR A 600 1.03 -12.13 -2.29
CA THR A 600 0.89 -11.98 -3.74
C THR A 600 -0.40 -11.26 -4.09
N TRP A 601 -1.52 -11.59 -3.45
CA TRP A 601 -2.79 -10.91 -3.64
C TRP A 601 -2.69 -9.41 -3.29
N SER A 602 -2.21 -9.06 -2.09
CA SER A 602 -2.09 -7.66 -1.66
C SER A 602 -1.19 -6.85 -2.61
N LEU A 603 -0.03 -7.40 -2.98
CA LEU A 603 0.90 -6.74 -3.89
C LEU A 603 0.29 -6.55 -5.27
N THR A 604 -0.20 -7.61 -5.90
CA THR A 604 -0.67 -7.54 -7.30
C THR A 604 -1.95 -6.71 -7.47
N ALA A 605 -2.82 -6.68 -6.46
CA ALA A 605 -4.02 -5.85 -6.47
C ALA A 605 -3.76 -4.37 -6.16
N GLY A 606 -2.67 -4.05 -5.44
CA GLY A 606 -2.34 -2.70 -5.00
C GLY A 606 -1.24 -2.01 -5.78
N GLN A 607 -0.43 -2.76 -6.56
CA GLN A 607 0.70 -2.22 -7.29
C GLN A 607 0.34 -1.81 -8.73
N VAL A 608 1.16 -0.93 -9.27
CA VAL A 608 1.02 -0.39 -10.61
C VAL A 608 1.44 -1.38 -11.70
N THR A 609 0.64 -1.49 -12.75
CA THR A 609 0.92 -2.30 -13.95
C THR A 609 1.57 -1.44 -15.02
N THR A 610 2.91 -1.55 -15.13
CA THR A 610 3.73 -0.69 -15.98
C THR A 610 3.91 -1.23 -17.40
N ALA A 611 3.76 -2.53 -17.63
CA ALA A 611 3.80 -3.10 -18.96
C ALA A 611 2.42 -3.08 -19.65
N ALA A 612 2.42 -2.89 -20.96
CA ALA A 612 1.24 -3.15 -21.76
C ALA A 612 0.93 -4.67 -21.74
N ILE A 613 -0.29 -5.02 -21.38
CA ILE A 613 -0.78 -6.39 -21.42
C ILE A 613 -1.72 -6.49 -22.60
N ILE A 614 -1.38 -7.32 -23.59
CA ILE A 614 -2.28 -7.62 -24.68
C ILE A 614 -3.40 -8.49 -24.10
N THR A 615 -4.58 -7.92 -23.98
CA THR A 615 -5.80 -8.60 -23.51
C THR A 615 -6.39 -9.49 -24.58
#